data_8dab28674eadda514e886b8fe19e7238
#
_entry.id   8dab28674eadda514e886b8fe19e7238
#
_cell.length_a   1.000
_cell.length_b   1.000
_cell.length_c   1.000
_cell.angle_alpha   90.00
_cell.angle_beta   90.00
_cell.angle_gamma   90.00
#
_symmetry.space_group_name_H-M   'P 1'
#
loop_
_entity.id
_entity.type
_entity.pdbx_description
1 polymer ?
#
loop_
_entity_poly.entity_id
_entity_poly.type
_entity_poly.pdbx_seq_one_letter_code
_entity_poly.pdbx_strand_id
1 'polypeptide(L)'
;MITVAEINDIDRLDHFRLAWHALLGKTKGATFAHSPEWLEHYWNHFGHDQKLRILFITLGNKIIGIVPFVVKPVATKVGTMRVLTYPLDGWGSFYGQIGSNPAATMVTALRHIHASRRDWDLIDLRYIDQEGHDHRRTSNSFKSVGLQGNQAVWQKLPLIKTSETNWEDYLSSRSARTQQLISTSEQATRKQGHLAFYRSRLEDPLAPGWNPRWDLWAEFQQMNFLDGNQPNFAGGNFSTNKKIAFLHDIHGPAVRAGMARIDALFVNHSMVACAYGLQQDSGTDYLAVGRRNDAPREVITTLITRMVQQSIQNGEPSLNLGLVGNSLSEMWSNQQQVSYRCSHFPILAPRSQLLRMNRWIQKPVSKPSVKKISKTDSTIVNQPAGFLSQSMKPASCIEIIDAAPQDWSGQQEVRGDSSDDRPRFRIVG
;
A
#
# COMPACT_ATOMS: atom_id res chain seq x y z
N MET A 1 -15.56 -26.56 -19.54
CA MET A 1 -14.23 -26.33 -20.13
C MET A 1 -13.65 -25.07 -19.50
N ILE A 2 -12.36 -25.04 -19.18
CA ILE A 2 -11.68 -23.82 -18.72
C ILE A 2 -11.06 -23.15 -19.94
N THR A 3 -11.32 -21.85 -20.12
CA THR A 3 -10.79 -21.04 -21.21
C THR A 3 -10.14 -19.77 -20.66
N VAL A 4 -9.27 -19.14 -21.47
CA VAL A 4 -8.61 -17.88 -21.15
C VAL A 4 -8.91 -16.88 -22.24
N ALA A 5 -9.44 -15.73 -21.84
CA ALA A 5 -9.51 -14.53 -22.69
C ALA A 5 -8.40 -13.58 -22.28
N GLU A 6 -7.53 -13.21 -23.21
CA GLU A 6 -6.46 -12.23 -22.97
C GLU A 6 -6.85 -10.88 -23.54
N ILE A 7 -6.69 -9.83 -22.73
CA ILE A 7 -6.92 -8.42 -23.12
C ILE A 7 -5.58 -7.71 -23.07
N ASN A 8 -5.25 -7.05 -24.17
CA ASN A 8 -4.00 -6.32 -24.37
C ASN A 8 -4.23 -4.82 -24.59
N ASP A 9 -5.48 -4.39 -24.53
CA ASP A 9 -5.93 -3.01 -24.70
C ASP A 9 -6.74 -2.58 -23.49
N ILE A 10 -6.34 -1.46 -22.87
CA ILE A 10 -6.95 -0.96 -21.64
C ILE A 10 -8.40 -0.50 -21.87
N ASP A 11 -8.72 0.04 -23.02
CA ASP A 11 -10.05 0.55 -23.36
C ASP A 11 -11.12 -0.56 -23.36
N ARG A 12 -10.70 -1.81 -23.52
CA ARG A 12 -11.59 -2.97 -23.44
C ARG A 12 -11.92 -3.40 -22.02
N LEU A 13 -11.29 -2.80 -21.01
CA LEU A 13 -11.47 -3.18 -19.59
C LEU A 13 -12.90 -2.92 -19.11
N ASP A 14 -13.55 -1.88 -19.64
CA ASP A 14 -14.91 -1.50 -19.23
C ASP A 14 -15.94 -2.62 -19.38
N HIS A 15 -15.80 -3.46 -20.40
CA HIS A 15 -16.69 -4.61 -20.61
C HIS A 15 -16.62 -5.64 -19.48
N PHE A 16 -15.54 -5.64 -18.70
CA PHE A 16 -15.27 -6.61 -17.64
C PHE A 16 -15.33 -6.01 -16.24
N ARG A 17 -15.56 -4.70 -16.10
CA ARG A 17 -15.50 -3.96 -14.83
C ARG A 17 -16.41 -4.57 -13.75
N LEU A 18 -17.68 -4.86 -14.08
CA LEU A 18 -18.62 -5.47 -13.14
C LEU A 18 -18.17 -6.88 -12.68
N ALA A 19 -17.69 -7.71 -13.61
CA ALA A 19 -17.17 -9.03 -13.28
C ALA A 19 -15.91 -8.95 -12.43
N TRP A 20 -15.04 -7.96 -12.70
CA TRP A 20 -13.85 -7.70 -11.91
C TRP A 20 -14.20 -7.34 -10.47
N HIS A 21 -15.07 -6.36 -10.25
CA HIS A 21 -15.53 -5.98 -8.90
C HIS A 21 -16.19 -7.15 -8.15
N ALA A 22 -17.00 -7.95 -8.84
CA ALA A 22 -17.62 -9.14 -8.23
C ALA A 22 -16.60 -10.20 -7.79
N LEU A 23 -15.46 -10.31 -8.47
CA LEU A 23 -14.33 -11.17 -8.08
C LEU A 23 -13.46 -10.53 -7.02
N LEU A 24 -13.24 -9.22 -7.08
CA LEU A 24 -12.46 -8.46 -6.11
C LEU A 24 -13.03 -8.64 -4.70
N GLY A 25 -14.36 -8.50 -4.54
CA GLY A 25 -15.05 -8.72 -3.26
C GLY A 25 -14.94 -10.16 -2.71
N LYS A 26 -14.48 -11.13 -3.52
CA LYS A 26 -14.22 -12.53 -3.10
C LYS A 26 -12.74 -12.85 -2.95
N THR A 27 -11.88 -11.87 -3.18
CA THR A 27 -10.42 -12.06 -3.14
C THR A 27 -9.92 -11.74 -1.75
N LYS A 28 -9.42 -12.75 -1.04
CA LYS A 28 -8.82 -12.56 0.28
C LYS A 28 -7.58 -11.70 0.19
N GLY A 29 -7.48 -10.68 1.05
CA GLY A 29 -6.35 -9.75 1.08
C GLY A 29 -6.28 -8.85 -0.15
N ALA A 30 -7.40 -8.64 -0.85
CA ALA A 30 -7.48 -7.66 -1.92
C ALA A 30 -7.21 -6.25 -1.38
N THR A 31 -6.46 -5.49 -2.17
CA THR A 31 -6.17 -4.08 -1.91
C THR A 31 -6.74 -3.22 -3.04
N PHE A 32 -6.75 -1.91 -2.88
CA PHE A 32 -7.15 -1.02 -3.97
C PHE A 32 -6.31 -1.25 -5.25
N ALA A 33 -5.04 -1.66 -5.10
CA ALA A 33 -4.18 -1.98 -6.24
C ALA A 33 -4.67 -3.18 -7.10
N HIS A 34 -5.59 -4.01 -6.58
CA HIS A 34 -6.22 -5.08 -7.34
C HIS A 34 -7.48 -4.62 -8.10
N SER A 35 -7.92 -3.36 -7.97
CA SER A 35 -9.11 -2.84 -8.65
C SER A 35 -8.85 -2.53 -10.11
N PRO A 36 -9.88 -2.52 -10.96
CA PRO A 36 -9.76 -2.07 -12.35
C PRO A 36 -9.40 -0.59 -12.45
N GLU A 37 -9.88 0.25 -11.51
CA GLU A 37 -9.56 1.67 -11.43
C GLU A 37 -8.05 1.90 -11.21
N TRP A 38 -7.44 1.11 -10.31
CA TRP A 38 -5.99 1.15 -10.14
C TRP A 38 -5.25 0.84 -11.43
N LEU A 39 -5.62 -0.27 -12.11
CA LEU A 39 -4.95 -0.70 -13.32
C LEU A 39 -5.06 0.33 -14.43
N GLU A 40 -6.23 0.95 -14.60
CA GLU A 40 -6.47 1.98 -15.58
C GLU A 40 -5.58 3.20 -15.36
N HIS A 41 -5.57 3.75 -14.13
CA HIS A 41 -4.72 4.90 -13.80
C HIS A 41 -3.23 4.52 -13.84
N TYR A 42 -2.87 3.33 -13.36
CA TYR A 42 -1.49 2.83 -13.49
C TYR A 42 -1.05 2.79 -14.96
N TRP A 43 -1.91 2.28 -15.84
CA TRP A 43 -1.63 2.18 -17.27
C TRP A 43 -1.46 3.55 -17.91
N ASN A 44 -2.34 4.49 -17.62
CA ASN A 44 -2.28 5.87 -18.14
C ASN A 44 -0.98 6.58 -17.73
N HIS A 45 -0.49 6.36 -16.52
CA HIS A 45 0.72 7.00 -16.04
C HIS A 45 2.02 6.25 -16.40
N PHE A 46 2.00 4.93 -16.42
CA PHE A 46 3.21 4.11 -16.49
C PHE A 46 3.23 3.09 -17.63
N GLY A 47 2.16 2.93 -18.38
CA GLY A 47 2.01 1.88 -19.41
C GLY A 47 2.69 2.14 -20.74
N HIS A 48 3.20 3.35 -21.02
CA HIS A 48 3.64 3.79 -22.36
C HIS A 48 4.72 2.92 -23.00
N ASP A 49 5.59 2.27 -22.23
CA ASP A 49 6.65 1.37 -22.68
C ASP A 49 6.40 -0.11 -22.29
N GLN A 50 5.18 -0.40 -21.85
CA GLN A 50 4.78 -1.72 -21.38
C GLN A 50 3.78 -2.36 -22.37
N LYS A 51 3.61 -3.68 -22.24
CA LYS A 51 2.55 -4.43 -22.92
C LYS A 51 1.59 -4.98 -21.88
N LEU A 52 0.33 -4.66 -22.03
CA LEU A 52 -0.74 -5.16 -21.17
C LEU A 52 -1.06 -6.61 -21.52
N ARG A 53 -1.25 -7.46 -20.51
CA ARG A 53 -1.65 -8.85 -20.63
C ARG A 53 -2.59 -9.23 -19.50
N ILE A 54 -3.86 -8.82 -19.59
CA ILE A 54 -4.87 -9.17 -18.58
C ILE A 54 -5.52 -10.49 -19.00
N LEU A 55 -5.42 -11.50 -18.14
CA LEU A 55 -5.96 -12.83 -18.39
C LEU A 55 -7.23 -13.04 -17.58
N PHE A 56 -8.35 -13.23 -18.28
CA PHE A 56 -9.63 -13.64 -17.68
C PHE A 56 -9.80 -15.13 -17.80
N ILE A 57 -9.85 -15.82 -16.69
CA ILE A 57 -10.01 -17.27 -16.62
C ILE A 57 -11.50 -17.58 -16.43
N THR A 58 -12.05 -18.37 -17.36
CA THR A 58 -13.47 -18.66 -17.43
C THR A 58 -13.73 -20.16 -17.28
N LEU A 59 -14.71 -20.55 -16.48
CA LEU A 59 -15.23 -21.91 -16.39
C LEU A 59 -16.66 -21.93 -16.94
N GLY A 60 -16.86 -22.55 -18.09
CA GLY A 60 -18.09 -22.37 -18.86
C GLY A 60 -18.29 -20.90 -19.23
N ASN A 61 -19.39 -20.28 -18.81
CA ASN A 61 -19.69 -18.88 -19.09
C ASN A 61 -19.35 -17.95 -17.91
N LYS A 62 -18.71 -18.47 -16.85
CA LYS A 62 -18.44 -17.69 -15.64
C LYS A 62 -16.94 -17.38 -15.51
N ILE A 63 -16.61 -16.12 -15.36
CA ILE A 63 -15.24 -15.70 -15.00
C ILE A 63 -14.99 -16.11 -13.53
N ILE A 64 -13.93 -16.89 -13.30
CA ILE A 64 -13.56 -17.44 -11.99
C ILE A 64 -12.29 -16.81 -11.43
N GLY A 65 -11.52 -16.13 -12.27
CA GLY A 65 -10.31 -15.45 -11.84
C GLY A 65 -9.74 -14.50 -12.90
N ILE A 66 -8.94 -13.57 -12.45
CA ILE A 66 -8.26 -12.58 -13.29
C ILE A 66 -6.80 -12.49 -12.85
N VAL A 67 -5.90 -12.40 -13.83
CA VAL A 67 -4.48 -12.12 -13.56
C VAL A 67 -4.03 -10.96 -14.43
N PRO A 68 -3.84 -9.78 -13.84
CA PRO A 68 -3.33 -8.62 -14.54
C PRO A 68 -1.80 -8.68 -14.61
N PHE A 69 -1.28 -9.05 -15.76
CA PHE A 69 0.14 -9.00 -16.06
C PHE A 69 0.48 -7.81 -16.95
N VAL A 70 1.74 -7.40 -16.87
CA VAL A 70 2.39 -6.50 -17.83
C VAL A 70 3.75 -7.06 -18.22
N VAL A 71 4.16 -6.81 -19.47
CA VAL A 71 5.54 -7.02 -19.92
C VAL A 71 6.20 -5.68 -20.05
N LYS A 72 7.22 -5.41 -19.24
CA LYS A 72 7.90 -4.12 -19.20
C LYS A 72 9.42 -4.24 -19.32
N PRO A 73 10.10 -3.22 -19.89
CA PRO A 73 11.54 -3.15 -19.87
C PRO A 73 12.06 -2.89 -18.45
N VAL A 74 13.00 -3.69 -18.00
CA VAL A 74 13.66 -3.53 -16.70
C VAL A 74 15.16 -3.53 -16.91
N ALA A 75 15.83 -2.45 -16.46
CA ALA A 75 17.26 -2.39 -16.44
C ALA A 75 17.83 -3.42 -15.45
N THR A 76 18.77 -4.24 -15.91
CA THR A 76 19.43 -5.27 -15.12
C THR A 76 20.94 -5.19 -15.31
N LYS A 77 21.71 -5.93 -14.53
CA LYS A 77 23.18 -6.00 -14.68
C LYS A 77 23.63 -6.60 -16.02
N VAL A 78 22.73 -7.26 -16.74
CA VAL A 78 23.00 -7.87 -18.06
C VAL A 78 22.31 -7.11 -19.20
N GLY A 79 21.94 -5.85 -18.96
CA GLY A 79 21.22 -4.99 -19.89
C GLY A 79 19.71 -4.94 -19.63
N THR A 80 18.98 -4.23 -20.49
CA THR A 80 17.51 -4.13 -20.40
C THR A 80 16.86 -5.45 -20.82
N MET A 81 15.93 -5.95 -20.00
CA MET A 81 15.20 -7.19 -20.23
C MET A 81 13.69 -6.92 -20.20
N ARG A 82 12.94 -7.61 -21.03
CA ARG A 82 11.47 -7.61 -21.00
C ARG A 82 11.00 -8.56 -19.91
N VAL A 83 10.38 -8.05 -18.89
CA VAL A 83 9.97 -8.80 -17.70
C VAL A 83 8.45 -8.89 -17.65
N LEU A 84 7.90 -10.10 -17.64
CA LEU A 84 6.50 -10.35 -17.32
C LEU A 84 6.34 -10.27 -15.79
N THR A 85 5.51 -9.35 -15.32
CA THR A 85 5.32 -9.05 -13.90
C THR A 85 3.92 -8.46 -13.63
N TYR A 86 3.68 -8.08 -12.38
CA TYR A 86 2.46 -7.36 -11.99
C TYR A 86 2.59 -5.84 -12.16
N PRO A 87 1.45 -5.12 -12.39
CA PRO A 87 1.40 -3.66 -12.53
C PRO A 87 1.34 -2.97 -11.17
N LEU A 88 2.38 -3.11 -10.33
CA LEU A 88 2.38 -2.52 -8.98
C LEU A 88 3.55 -1.56 -8.71
N ASP A 89 4.75 -1.81 -9.24
CA ASP A 89 5.94 -0.94 -9.19
C ASP A 89 6.29 -0.31 -7.83
N GLY A 90 6.04 -1.03 -6.74
CA GLY A 90 6.34 -0.54 -5.39
C GLY A 90 5.24 0.28 -4.73
N TRP A 91 4.08 0.42 -5.35
CA TRP A 91 2.93 1.12 -4.79
C TRP A 91 2.14 0.32 -3.74
N GLY A 92 2.59 -0.86 -3.39
CA GLY A 92 1.95 -1.71 -2.40
C GLY A 92 2.88 -2.80 -1.91
N SER A 93 2.48 -3.46 -0.83
CA SER A 93 3.24 -4.52 -0.18
C SER A 93 3.03 -5.87 -0.85
N PHE A 94 1.80 -6.15 -1.28
CA PHE A 94 1.39 -7.42 -1.85
C PHE A 94 0.54 -7.24 -3.12
N TYR A 95 0.65 -8.23 -4.00
CA TYR A 95 -0.14 -8.32 -5.22
C TYR A 95 -0.27 -9.77 -5.69
N GLY A 96 -1.36 -10.06 -6.43
CA GLY A 96 -1.59 -11.41 -6.94
C GLY A 96 -2.77 -11.52 -7.90
N GLN A 97 -3.24 -12.71 -8.06
CA GLN A 97 -4.43 -13.04 -8.84
C GLN A 97 -5.71 -12.65 -8.09
N ILE A 98 -6.75 -12.32 -8.85
CA ILE A 98 -8.06 -11.89 -8.34
C ILE A 98 -9.06 -13.03 -8.53
N GLY A 99 -9.83 -13.34 -7.50
CA GLY A 99 -10.86 -14.37 -7.50
C GLY A 99 -10.73 -15.37 -6.36
N SER A 100 -11.78 -16.18 -6.16
CA SER A 100 -11.88 -17.14 -5.05
C SER A 100 -11.05 -18.41 -5.23
N ASN A 101 -10.57 -18.69 -6.46
CA ASN A 101 -9.79 -19.89 -6.80
C ASN A 101 -8.37 -19.56 -7.25
N PRO A 102 -7.52 -19.03 -6.35
CA PRO A 102 -6.22 -18.48 -6.71
C PRO A 102 -5.28 -19.52 -7.38
N ALA A 103 -5.31 -20.78 -6.93
CA ALA A 103 -4.45 -21.82 -7.49
C ALA A 103 -4.84 -22.17 -8.93
N ALA A 104 -6.11 -22.43 -9.20
CA ALA A 104 -6.61 -22.74 -10.53
C ALA A 104 -6.39 -21.56 -11.50
N THR A 105 -6.64 -20.33 -11.01
CA THR A 105 -6.42 -19.10 -11.77
C THR A 105 -4.96 -18.97 -12.19
N MET A 106 -4.02 -19.11 -11.25
CA MET A 106 -2.59 -18.94 -11.53
C MET A 106 -2.04 -20.07 -12.43
N VAL A 107 -2.41 -21.33 -12.19
CA VAL A 107 -1.99 -22.46 -13.06
C VAL A 107 -2.47 -22.24 -14.49
N THR A 108 -3.73 -21.85 -14.67
CA THR A 108 -4.29 -21.60 -16.01
C THR A 108 -3.63 -20.42 -16.70
N ALA A 109 -3.40 -19.32 -15.96
CA ALA A 109 -2.71 -18.14 -16.47
C ALA A 109 -1.28 -18.47 -16.93
N LEU A 110 -0.49 -19.15 -16.09
CA LEU A 110 0.88 -19.53 -16.43
C LEU A 110 0.94 -20.53 -17.59
N ARG A 111 -0.01 -21.45 -17.69
CA ARG A 111 -0.14 -22.37 -18.84
C ARG A 111 -0.40 -21.60 -20.15
N HIS A 112 -1.28 -20.63 -20.12
CA HIS A 112 -1.57 -19.76 -21.26
C HIS A 112 -0.33 -18.95 -21.67
N ILE A 113 0.36 -18.32 -20.71
CA ILE A 113 1.60 -17.56 -20.95
C ILE A 113 2.71 -18.46 -21.54
N HIS A 114 2.82 -19.70 -21.05
CA HIS A 114 3.82 -20.66 -21.54
C HIS A 114 3.53 -21.15 -22.96
N ALA A 115 2.26 -21.33 -23.29
CA ALA A 115 1.81 -21.78 -24.61
C ALA A 115 1.77 -20.64 -25.66
N SER A 116 1.66 -19.39 -25.25
CA SER A 116 1.61 -18.24 -26.16
C SER A 116 3.00 -17.84 -26.68
N ARG A 117 3.02 -17.09 -27.81
CA ARG A 117 4.28 -16.55 -28.36
C ARG A 117 5.00 -15.71 -27.31
N ARG A 118 6.23 -16.10 -26.99
CA ARG A 118 7.04 -15.44 -25.96
C ARG A 118 7.47 -14.05 -26.41
N ASP A 119 7.02 -13.03 -25.68
CA ASP A 119 7.41 -11.63 -25.84
C ASP A 119 8.16 -11.07 -24.59
N TRP A 120 8.55 -11.95 -23.69
CA TRP A 120 9.29 -11.70 -22.46
C TRP A 120 10.60 -12.50 -22.39
N ASP A 121 11.58 -11.96 -21.67
CA ASP A 121 12.88 -12.61 -21.44
C ASP A 121 12.92 -13.31 -20.06
N LEU A 122 12.06 -12.87 -19.13
CA LEU A 122 12.00 -13.34 -17.75
C LEU A 122 10.56 -13.21 -17.24
N ILE A 123 10.05 -14.22 -16.51
CA ILE A 123 8.88 -14.06 -15.66
C ILE A 123 9.40 -13.74 -14.25
N ASP A 124 8.92 -12.67 -13.64
CA ASP A 124 9.36 -12.22 -12.32
C ASP A 124 8.18 -11.67 -11.52
N LEU A 125 7.38 -12.57 -10.96
CA LEU A 125 6.23 -12.21 -10.14
C LEU A 125 6.72 -11.79 -8.76
N ARG A 126 6.51 -10.53 -8.42
CA ARG A 126 6.95 -9.90 -7.18
C ARG A 126 5.77 -9.64 -6.26
N TYR A 127 6.02 -9.17 -5.04
CA TYR A 127 5.01 -8.80 -4.05
C TYR A 127 4.12 -9.97 -3.61
N ILE A 128 4.66 -11.19 -3.58
CA ILE A 128 3.92 -12.38 -3.19
C ILE A 128 3.86 -12.46 -1.67
N ASP A 129 2.65 -12.52 -1.11
CA ASP A 129 2.39 -12.79 0.31
C ASP A 129 2.44 -14.29 0.59
N GLN A 130 3.64 -14.85 0.61
CA GLN A 130 3.83 -16.29 0.73
C GLN A 130 3.35 -16.86 2.06
N GLU A 131 3.53 -16.12 3.15
CA GLU A 131 3.22 -16.56 4.52
C GLU A 131 1.75 -16.31 4.87
N GLY A 132 1.14 -15.30 4.23
CA GLY A 132 -0.27 -15.00 4.36
C GLY A 132 -1.13 -15.62 3.25
N HIS A 133 -1.61 -14.80 2.31
CA HIS A 133 -2.67 -15.23 1.39
C HIS A 133 -2.22 -16.17 0.26
N ASP A 134 -0.96 -16.13 -0.19
CA ASP A 134 -0.50 -17.00 -1.30
C ASP A 134 -0.28 -18.45 -0.87
N HIS A 135 0.17 -18.72 0.35
CA HIS A 135 0.47 -20.07 0.86
C HIS A 135 1.28 -20.92 -0.12
N ARG A 136 2.28 -20.33 -0.80
CA ARG A 136 3.12 -20.96 -1.84
C ARG A 136 2.36 -21.38 -3.11
N ARG A 137 1.12 -20.93 -3.32
CA ARG A 137 0.33 -21.30 -4.51
C ARG A 137 0.99 -20.85 -5.80
N THR A 138 1.55 -19.62 -5.82
CA THR A 138 2.29 -19.11 -6.99
C THR A 138 3.46 -20.04 -7.34
N SER A 139 4.33 -20.40 -6.40
CA SER A 139 5.48 -21.27 -6.68
C SER A 139 5.07 -22.69 -7.10
N ASN A 140 4.00 -23.23 -6.51
CA ASN A 140 3.45 -24.52 -6.89
C ASN A 140 2.82 -24.49 -8.30
N SER A 141 2.20 -23.37 -8.68
CA SER A 141 1.65 -23.17 -10.03
C SER A 141 2.73 -23.19 -11.10
N PHE A 142 3.91 -22.58 -10.85
CA PHE A 142 5.06 -22.70 -11.76
C PHE A 142 5.46 -24.17 -11.95
N LYS A 143 5.59 -24.94 -10.88
CA LYS A 143 5.93 -26.36 -10.94
C LYS A 143 4.89 -27.18 -11.73
N SER A 144 3.60 -26.92 -11.50
CA SER A 144 2.50 -27.63 -12.17
C SER A 144 2.45 -27.42 -13.69
N VAL A 145 3.06 -26.33 -14.18
CA VAL A 145 3.13 -25.99 -15.61
C VAL A 145 4.50 -26.37 -16.22
N GLY A 146 5.39 -26.99 -15.44
CA GLY A 146 6.74 -27.36 -15.90
C GLY A 146 7.73 -26.17 -15.93
N LEU A 147 7.38 -25.05 -15.35
CA LEU A 147 8.26 -23.89 -15.23
C LEU A 147 9.11 -23.99 -13.95
N GLN A 148 10.42 -23.73 -14.07
CA GLN A 148 11.29 -23.66 -12.91
C GLN A 148 11.11 -22.32 -12.19
N GLY A 149 10.31 -22.28 -11.10
CA GLY A 149 10.11 -21.12 -10.25
C GLY A 149 11.23 -21.00 -9.20
N ASN A 150 12.07 -19.98 -9.33
CA ASN A 150 13.06 -19.64 -8.31
C ASN A 150 12.47 -18.63 -7.34
N GLN A 151 12.29 -19.02 -6.08
CA GLN A 151 11.73 -18.20 -5.05
C GLN A 151 12.82 -17.48 -4.25
N ALA A 152 12.60 -16.21 -3.95
CA ALA A 152 13.49 -15.40 -3.11
C ALA A 152 12.70 -14.31 -2.38
N VAL A 153 13.24 -13.81 -1.29
CA VAL A 153 12.74 -12.58 -0.66
C VAL A 153 12.85 -11.45 -1.68
N TRP A 154 11.75 -10.73 -1.86
CA TRP A 154 11.71 -9.54 -2.69
C TRP A 154 11.98 -8.29 -1.87
N GLN A 155 11.21 -8.09 -0.80
CA GLN A 155 11.23 -6.88 -0.02
C GLN A 155 10.98 -7.22 1.46
N LYS A 156 11.66 -6.51 2.34
CA LYS A 156 11.40 -6.48 3.77
C LYS A 156 10.99 -5.08 4.13
N LEU A 157 9.74 -4.92 4.55
CA LEU A 157 9.17 -3.65 4.91
C LEU A 157 9.03 -3.57 6.43
N PRO A 158 9.53 -2.50 7.04
CA PRO A 158 9.24 -2.20 8.43
C PRO A 158 7.74 -1.95 8.62
N LEU A 159 7.11 -2.63 9.56
CA LEU A 159 5.68 -2.54 9.85
C LEU A 159 5.48 -2.07 11.29
N ILE A 160 4.51 -1.20 11.50
CA ILE A 160 4.04 -0.79 12.82
C ILE A 160 2.77 -1.60 13.11
N LYS A 161 2.88 -2.67 13.89
CA LYS A 161 1.73 -3.42 14.38
C LYS A 161 1.10 -2.62 15.53
N THR A 162 -0.17 -2.28 15.40
CA THR A 162 -0.93 -1.46 16.36
C THR A 162 -2.01 -2.25 17.07
N SER A 163 -2.39 -3.43 16.56
CA SER A 163 -3.31 -4.34 17.24
C SER A 163 -2.65 -4.98 18.46
N GLU A 164 -3.43 -5.28 19.47
CA GLU A 164 -3.02 -6.01 20.67
C GLU A 164 -1.96 -5.29 21.54
N THR A 165 -1.87 -3.94 21.43
CA THR A 165 -0.96 -3.12 22.23
C THR A 165 -1.65 -1.82 22.65
N ASN A 166 -1.17 -1.21 23.72
CA ASN A 166 -1.50 0.16 24.08
C ASN A 166 -0.33 1.10 23.77
N TRP A 167 -0.56 2.41 23.89
CA TRP A 167 0.47 3.40 23.56
C TRP A 167 1.70 3.31 24.46
N GLU A 168 1.53 3.08 25.75
CA GLU A 168 2.60 3.01 26.75
C GLU A 168 3.53 1.81 26.48
N ASP A 169 2.94 0.64 26.19
CA ASP A 169 3.69 -0.58 25.87
C ASP A 169 4.39 -0.43 24.52
N TYR A 170 3.70 0.14 23.52
CA TYR A 170 4.34 0.43 22.24
C TYR A 170 5.53 1.38 22.40
N LEU A 171 5.36 2.49 23.11
CA LEU A 171 6.40 3.50 23.30
C LEU A 171 7.59 2.92 24.07
N SER A 172 7.35 2.15 25.17
CA SER A 172 8.39 1.52 25.97
C SER A 172 9.23 0.52 25.18
N SER A 173 8.65 -0.10 24.15
CA SER A 173 9.34 -1.02 23.24
C SER A 173 10.28 -0.32 22.25
N ARG A 174 10.23 1.01 22.15
CA ARG A 174 11.11 1.80 21.29
C ARG A 174 12.43 2.13 21.97
N SER A 175 13.46 2.42 21.15
CA SER A 175 14.75 2.85 21.70
C SER A 175 14.60 4.15 22.49
N ALA A 176 15.44 4.36 23.53
CA ALA A 176 15.46 5.60 24.30
C ALA A 176 15.62 6.84 23.40
N ARG A 177 16.42 6.73 22.34
CA ARG A 177 16.59 7.78 21.33
C ARG A 177 15.26 8.11 20.62
N THR A 178 14.49 7.09 20.25
CA THR A 178 13.18 7.27 19.60
C THR A 178 12.18 7.92 20.55
N GLN A 179 12.12 7.47 21.80
CA GLN A 179 11.24 8.05 22.83
C GLN A 179 11.57 9.53 23.06
N GLN A 180 12.86 9.87 23.19
CA GLN A 180 13.31 11.25 23.34
C GLN A 180 12.94 12.10 22.10
N LEU A 181 13.15 11.57 20.88
CA LEU A 181 12.79 12.28 19.65
C LEU A 181 11.29 12.54 19.58
N ILE A 182 10.44 11.59 19.94
CA ILE A 182 8.98 11.78 20.00
C ILE A 182 8.64 12.92 20.97
N SER A 183 9.14 12.86 22.20
CA SER A 183 8.86 13.89 23.23
C SER A 183 9.34 15.28 22.80
N THR A 184 10.58 15.40 22.32
CA THR A 184 11.14 16.68 21.90
C THR A 184 10.43 17.26 20.68
N SER A 185 10.06 16.42 19.70
CA SER A 185 9.34 16.82 18.50
C SER A 185 7.94 17.34 18.84
N GLU A 186 7.23 16.66 19.73
CA GLU A 186 5.90 17.11 20.17
C GLU A 186 5.99 18.46 20.90
N GLN A 187 6.94 18.62 21.81
CA GLN A 187 7.16 19.88 22.51
C GLN A 187 7.52 21.02 21.53
N ALA A 188 8.40 20.76 20.56
CA ALA A 188 8.78 21.75 19.57
C ALA A 188 7.59 22.18 18.67
N THR A 189 6.75 21.21 18.30
CA THR A 189 5.56 21.49 17.49
C THR A 189 4.51 22.29 18.29
N ARG A 190 4.27 21.95 19.57
CA ARG A 190 3.33 22.68 20.45
C ARG A 190 3.75 24.12 20.73
N LYS A 191 5.07 24.40 20.73
CA LYS A 191 5.58 25.79 20.89
C LYS A 191 5.20 26.72 19.73
N GLN A 192 4.84 26.16 18.55
CA GLN A 192 4.43 26.93 17.38
C GLN A 192 2.97 27.38 17.45
N GLY A 193 2.14 26.74 18.28
CA GLY A 193 0.74 27.08 18.45
C GLY A 193 -0.14 25.92 18.84
N HIS A 194 -1.44 26.13 18.68
CA HIS A 194 -2.46 25.10 18.93
C HIS A 194 -2.32 23.95 17.92
N LEU A 195 -2.15 22.73 18.45
CA LEU A 195 -1.93 21.51 17.66
C LEU A 195 -3.24 20.74 17.54
N ALA A 196 -3.65 20.43 16.30
CA ALA A 196 -4.77 19.54 16.01
C ALA A 196 -4.34 18.43 15.03
N PHE A 197 -4.87 17.24 15.22
CA PHE A 197 -4.68 16.10 14.33
C PHE A 197 -6.03 15.72 13.71
N TYR A 198 -6.04 15.54 12.41
CA TYR A 198 -7.20 15.10 11.65
C TYR A 198 -6.89 13.80 10.94
N ARG A 199 -7.81 12.85 11.02
CA ARG A 199 -7.81 11.62 10.26
C ARG A 199 -9.09 11.54 9.44
N SER A 200 -8.98 11.40 8.11
CA SER A 200 -10.14 11.24 7.26
C SER A 200 -10.94 9.99 7.68
N ARG A 201 -12.24 10.16 7.86
CA ARG A 201 -13.15 9.03 8.07
C ARG A 201 -13.51 8.42 6.72
N LEU A 202 -13.68 7.12 6.71
CA LEU A 202 -14.28 6.43 5.58
C LEU A 202 -15.79 6.70 5.66
N GLU A 203 -16.27 7.61 4.82
CA GLU A 203 -17.68 7.95 4.74
C GLU A 203 -18.33 7.09 3.64
N ASP A 204 -19.62 6.79 3.80
CA ASP A 204 -20.40 6.14 2.75
C ASP A 204 -20.46 7.06 1.52
N PRO A 205 -19.97 6.65 0.34
CA PRO A 205 -20.02 7.46 -0.87
C PRO A 205 -21.46 7.82 -1.31
N LEU A 206 -22.46 7.12 -0.79
CA LEU A 206 -23.88 7.38 -1.05
C LEU A 206 -24.51 8.31 -0.02
N ALA A 207 -23.78 8.69 1.04
CA ALA A 207 -24.29 9.59 2.07
C ALA A 207 -24.53 11.01 1.50
N PRO A 208 -25.61 11.69 1.90
CA PRO A 208 -25.81 13.08 1.56
C PRO A 208 -24.64 13.95 2.05
N GLY A 209 -24.09 14.79 1.17
CA GLY A 209 -22.95 15.65 1.51
C GLY A 209 -21.59 14.96 1.47
N TRP A 210 -21.50 13.74 0.92
CA TRP A 210 -20.23 13.05 0.72
C TRP A 210 -19.22 13.95 -0.02
N ASN A 211 -18.03 14.07 0.57
CA ASN A 211 -16.96 14.91 0.04
C ASN A 211 -15.64 14.13 0.04
N PRO A 212 -15.01 13.92 -1.12
CA PRO A 212 -13.71 13.27 -1.21
C PRO A 212 -12.56 14.06 -0.61
N ARG A 213 -12.82 15.18 0.05
CA ARG A 213 -11.84 16.03 0.73
C ARG A 213 -10.76 16.55 -0.22
N TRP A 214 -11.20 17.04 -1.38
CA TRP A 214 -10.33 17.72 -2.34
C TRP A 214 -9.67 18.98 -1.76
N ASP A 215 -10.27 19.57 -0.73
CA ASP A 215 -9.68 20.66 0.06
C ASP A 215 -8.36 20.23 0.72
N LEU A 216 -8.36 19.11 1.45
CA LEU A 216 -7.14 18.56 2.04
C LEU A 216 -6.14 18.08 0.99
N TRP A 217 -6.66 17.55 -0.13
CA TRP A 217 -5.82 17.14 -1.24
C TRP A 217 -5.07 18.33 -1.86
N ALA A 218 -5.72 19.47 -2.05
CA ALA A 218 -5.09 20.68 -2.58
C ALA A 218 -3.94 21.19 -1.68
N GLU A 219 -4.12 21.15 -0.36
CA GLU A 219 -3.04 21.47 0.59
C GLU A 219 -1.93 20.40 0.56
N PHE A 220 -2.29 19.10 0.48
CA PHE A 220 -1.33 18.01 0.37
C PHE A 220 -0.41 18.16 -0.83
N GLN A 221 -0.93 18.55 -2.01
CA GLN A 221 -0.12 18.74 -3.22
C GLN A 221 0.98 19.80 -3.08
N GLN A 222 0.82 20.75 -2.16
CA GLN A 222 1.78 21.84 -1.89
C GLN A 222 2.87 21.43 -0.89
N MET A 223 2.81 20.21 -0.33
CA MET A 223 3.78 19.73 0.65
C MET A 223 5.12 19.36 -0.01
N ASN A 224 6.18 19.52 0.76
CA ASN A 224 7.47 18.93 0.44
C ASN A 224 7.48 17.47 0.89
N PHE A 225 7.42 16.55 -0.07
CA PHE A 225 7.34 15.13 0.21
C PHE A 225 8.69 14.56 0.64
N LEU A 226 8.63 13.60 1.55
CA LEU A 226 9.79 12.79 1.87
C LEU A 226 10.08 11.89 0.68
N ASP A 227 11.23 12.07 0.07
CA ASP A 227 11.72 11.17 -0.97
C ASP A 227 12.09 9.83 -0.32
N GLY A 228 11.18 8.88 -0.45
CA GLY A 228 11.51 7.50 -0.20
C GLY A 228 12.49 7.05 -1.26
N ASN A 229 13.79 7.13 -0.99
CA ASN A 229 14.81 6.39 -1.73
C ASN A 229 14.55 4.90 -1.52
N GLN A 230 13.51 4.36 -2.18
CA GLN A 230 13.28 2.94 -2.29
C GLN A 230 14.15 2.43 -3.44
N PRO A 231 15.28 1.76 -3.18
CA PRO A 231 16.11 1.16 -4.23
C PRO A 231 15.36 0.06 -5.00
N ASN A 232 14.14 -0.26 -4.58
CA ASN A 232 13.30 -1.33 -5.09
C ASN A 232 12.09 -0.86 -5.90
N PHE A 233 11.88 0.45 -6.11
CA PHE A 233 11.03 0.91 -7.20
C PHE A 233 11.68 0.41 -8.50
N ALA A 234 11.35 -0.82 -8.88
CA ALA A 234 11.88 -1.48 -10.07
C ALA A 234 11.21 -0.87 -11.30
N GLY A 235 11.68 0.24 -11.72
CA GLY A 235 11.16 0.92 -12.90
C GLY A 235 11.63 2.35 -13.05
N GLY A 236 12.50 2.83 -12.19
CA GLY A 236 13.08 4.16 -12.32
C GLY A 236 12.63 5.13 -11.22
N ASN A 237 13.45 6.15 -11.03
CA ASN A 237 13.13 7.30 -10.20
C ASN A 237 11.98 8.08 -10.87
N PHE A 238 10.74 7.74 -10.52
CA PHE A 238 9.63 8.61 -10.92
C PHE A 238 9.86 9.97 -10.27
N SER A 239 9.75 11.03 -11.05
CA SER A 239 9.78 12.37 -10.47
C SER A 239 8.65 12.50 -9.46
N THR A 240 8.87 13.26 -8.39
CA THR A 240 7.84 13.55 -7.37
C THR A 240 6.54 14.02 -8.01
N ASN A 241 6.61 14.87 -9.05
CA ASN A 241 5.44 15.34 -9.79
C ASN A 241 4.63 14.21 -10.44
N LYS A 242 5.29 13.20 -11.02
CA LYS A 242 4.59 12.05 -11.64
C LYS A 242 3.91 11.18 -10.59
N LYS A 243 4.53 11.02 -9.41
CA LYS A 243 3.93 10.30 -8.28
C LYS A 243 2.68 11.03 -7.80
N ILE A 244 2.75 12.34 -7.60
CA ILE A 244 1.62 13.14 -7.12
C ILE A 244 0.49 13.16 -8.14
N ALA A 245 0.78 13.28 -9.43
CA ALA A 245 -0.23 13.21 -10.49
C ALA A 245 -0.96 11.85 -10.47
N PHE A 246 -0.24 10.75 -10.33
CA PHE A 246 -0.84 9.43 -10.20
C PHE A 246 -1.70 9.31 -8.94
N LEU A 247 -1.22 9.77 -7.79
CA LEU A 247 -1.98 9.76 -6.54
C LEU A 247 -3.23 10.65 -6.63
N HIS A 248 -3.16 11.77 -7.36
CA HIS A 248 -4.32 12.63 -7.64
C HIS A 248 -5.41 11.85 -8.39
N ASP A 249 -5.03 11.15 -9.46
CA ASP A 249 -6.00 10.48 -10.31
C ASP A 249 -6.64 9.27 -9.61
N ILE A 250 -5.91 8.57 -8.76
CA ILE A 250 -6.48 7.46 -7.97
C ILE A 250 -7.28 7.92 -6.74
N HIS A 251 -7.14 9.18 -6.29
CA HIS A 251 -7.77 9.64 -5.06
C HIS A 251 -9.29 9.49 -5.08
N GLY A 252 -9.97 10.05 -6.08
CA GLY A 252 -11.42 9.94 -6.19
C GLY A 252 -11.93 8.49 -6.21
N PRO A 253 -11.40 7.61 -7.07
CA PRO A 253 -11.71 6.17 -7.05
C PRO A 253 -11.44 5.49 -5.71
N ALA A 254 -10.31 5.78 -5.06
CA ALA A 254 -9.96 5.19 -3.76
C ALA A 254 -10.88 5.66 -2.62
N VAL A 255 -11.31 6.94 -2.65
CA VAL A 255 -12.31 7.45 -1.70
C VAL A 255 -13.67 6.77 -1.92
N ARG A 256 -14.11 6.63 -3.19
CA ARG A 256 -15.36 5.90 -3.49
C ARG A 256 -15.31 4.43 -3.06
N ALA A 257 -14.14 3.81 -3.11
CA ALA A 257 -13.94 2.44 -2.61
C ALA A 257 -13.83 2.37 -1.07
N GLY A 258 -13.89 3.49 -0.35
CA GLY A 258 -13.69 3.55 1.09
C GLY A 258 -12.27 3.20 1.53
N MET A 259 -11.28 3.35 0.66
CA MET A 259 -9.89 2.91 0.92
C MET A 259 -8.89 4.07 1.04
N ALA A 260 -9.23 5.29 0.61
CA ALA A 260 -8.31 6.43 0.75
C ALA A 260 -8.27 6.94 2.18
N ARG A 261 -7.07 7.21 2.68
CA ARG A 261 -6.83 7.81 4.00
C ARG A 261 -5.94 9.04 3.89
N ILE A 262 -6.36 10.10 4.56
CA ILE A 262 -5.57 11.31 4.76
C ILE A 262 -5.43 11.52 6.27
N ASP A 263 -4.20 11.58 6.76
CA ASP A 263 -3.85 11.99 8.11
C ASP A 263 -3.13 13.33 8.04
N ALA A 264 -3.65 14.34 8.71
CA ALA A 264 -3.14 15.70 8.64
C ALA A 264 -2.87 16.28 10.04
N LEU A 265 -1.78 17.02 10.14
CA LEU A 265 -1.39 17.74 11.34
C LEU A 265 -1.53 19.24 11.09
N PHE A 266 -2.26 19.92 11.98
CA PHE A 266 -2.49 21.37 11.90
C PHE A 266 -1.83 22.07 13.08
N VAL A 267 -1.30 23.25 12.82
CA VAL A 267 -0.87 24.21 13.83
C VAL A 267 -1.57 25.55 13.54
N ASN A 268 -2.32 26.06 14.51
CA ASN A 268 -3.12 27.30 14.36
C ASN A 268 -3.99 27.27 13.08
N HIS A 269 -4.73 26.18 12.88
CA HIS A 269 -5.62 25.94 11.72
C HIS A 269 -4.93 25.81 10.37
N SER A 270 -3.60 25.85 10.28
CA SER A 270 -2.85 25.63 9.03
C SER A 270 -2.29 24.22 9.00
N MET A 271 -2.48 23.49 7.91
CA MET A 271 -1.89 22.17 7.72
C MET A 271 -0.36 22.30 7.61
N VAL A 272 0.38 21.64 8.51
CA VAL A 272 1.85 21.68 8.55
C VAL A 272 2.49 20.38 8.07
N ALA A 273 1.78 19.27 8.20
CA ALA A 273 2.23 17.95 7.70
C ALA A 273 1.02 17.08 7.35
N CYS A 274 1.21 16.18 6.42
CA CYS A 274 0.16 15.28 5.95
C CYS A 274 0.74 13.95 5.47
N ALA A 275 -0.04 12.87 5.64
CA ALA A 275 0.24 11.54 5.11
C ALA A 275 -0.95 11.06 4.27
N TYR A 276 -0.66 10.47 3.11
CA TYR A 276 -1.64 9.85 2.24
C TYR A 276 -1.41 8.35 2.16
N GLY A 277 -2.45 7.57 2.36
CA GLY A 277 -2.39 6.12 2.36
C GLY A 277 -3.64 5.45 1.81
N LEU A 278 -3.52 4.14 1.64
CA LEU A 278 -4.62 3.26 1.26
C LEU A 278 -4.90 2.29 2.40
N GLN A 279 -6.11 2.35 2.92
CA GLN A 279 -6.57 1.45 3.97
C GLN A 279 -7.03 0.12 3.38
N GLN A 280 -6.74 -0.95 4.08
CA GLN A 280 -7.13 -2.32 3.75
C GLN A 280 -7.37 -3.11 5.06
N ASP A 281 -7.90 -4.33 4.96
CA ASP A 281 -8.19 -5.17 6.14
C ASP A 281 -6.97 -5.43 7.02
N SER A 282 -5.78 -5.49 6.43
CA SER A 282 -4.52 -5.74 7.14
C SER A 282 -3.89 -4.48 7.77
N GLY A 283 -4.43 -3.29 7.52
CA GLY A 283 -3.91 -2.01 7.99
C GLY A 283 -3.87 -0.94 6.92
N THR A 284 -3.03 0.07 7.08
CA THR A 284 -2.89 1.17 6.12
C THR A 284 -1.48 1.21 5.51
N ASP A 285 -1.41 1.15 4.18
CA ASP A 285 -0.18 1.40 3.42
C ASP A 285 -0.07 2.89 3.08
N TYR A 286 0.87 3.60 3.71
CA TYR A 286 1.13 5.02 3.39
C TYR A 286 2.04 5.15 2.18
N LEU A 287 1.56 5.88 1.17
CA LEU A 287 2.21 6.06 -0.12
C LEU A 287 3.03 7.35 -0.20
N ALA A 288 2.64 8.37 0.58
CA ALA A 288 3.35 9.64 0.64
C ALA A 288 3.17 10.29 2.01
N VAL A 289 4.23 10.95 2.49
CA VAL A 289 4.25 11.78 3.69
C VAL A 289 4.97 13.07 3.33
N GLY A 290 4.38 14.19 3.67
CA GLY A 290 4.93 15.50 3.36
C GLY A 290 4.77 16.50 4.51
N ARG A 291 5.53 17.58 4.42
CA ARG A 291 5.40 18.74 5.32
C ARG A 291 5.44 20.04 4.53
N ARG A 292 4.87 21.10 5.06
CA ARG A 292 4.99 22.43 4.49
C ARG A 292 6.46 22.89 4.53
N ASN A 293 6.90 23.63 3.54
CA ASN A 293 8.31 24.04 3.41
C ASN A 293 8.83 24.86 4.59
N ASP A 294 8.00 25.73 5.14
CA ASP A 294 8.31 26.59 6.29
C ASP A 294 8.11 25.89 7.64
N ALA A 295 7.50 24.70 7.68
CA ALA A 295 7.34 23.94 8.90
C ALA A 295 8.65 23.19 9.25
N PRO A 296 9.01 23.09 10.54
CA PRO A 296 10.20 22.35 10.97
C PRO A 296 10.05 20.84 10.74
N ARG A 297 11.18 20.11 10.76
CA ARG A 297 11.17 18.66 10.49
C ARG A 297 10.43 17.85 11.56
N GLU A 298 10.36 18.37 12.75
CA GLU A 298 9.74 17.77 13.94
C GLU A 298 8.25 17.48 13.74
N VAL A 299 7.57 18.24 12.87
CA VAL A 299 6.14 18.04 12.57
C VAL A 299 5.86 16.65 11.96
N ILE A 300 6.83 16.07 11.21
CA ILE A 300 6.70 14.70 10.67
C ILE A 300 6.69 13.66 11.79
N THR A 301 7.59 13.80 12.76
CA THR A 301 7.63 12.90 13.92
C THR A 301 6.34 13.02 14.72
N THR A 302 5.85 14.24 14.93
CA THR A 302 4.58 14.50 15.63
C THR A 302 3.39 13.93 14.88
N LEU A 303 3.33 14.10 13.54
CA LEU A 303 2.29 13.49 12.70
C LEU A 303 2.27 11.96 12.88
N ILE A 304 3.42 11.29 12.72
CA ILE A 304 3.50 9.84 12.84
C ILE A 304 3.13 9.37 14.25
N THR A 305 3.54 10.12 15.29
CA THR A 305 3.12 9.85 16.67
C THR A 305 1.60 9.81 16.77
N ARG A 306 0.91 10.82 16.25
CA ARG A 306 -0.55 10.90 16.28
C ARG A 306 -1.19 9.78 15.44
N MET A 307 -0.61 9.46 14.28
CA MET A 307 -1.09 8.35 13.45
C MET A 307 -1.05 7.02 14.20
N VAL A 308 0.05 6.73 14.89
CA VAL A 308 0.21 5.48 15.66
C VAL A 308 -0.72 5.45 16.87
N GLN A 309 -0.80 6.55 17.64
CA GLN A 309 -1.70 6.67 18.79
C GLN A 309 -3.16 6.44 18.37
N GLN A 310 -3.61 7.09 17.32
CA GLN A 310 -4.99 6.97 16.83
C GLN A 310 -5.28 5.56 16.30
N SER A 311 -4.30 4.91 15.64
CA SER A 311 -4.47 3.54 15.14
C SER A 311 -4.56 2.53 16.28
N ILE A 312 -3.79 2.71 17.36
CA ILE A 312 -3.90 1.89 18.57
C ILE A 312 -5.26 2.10 19.23
N GLN A 313 -5.71 3.35 19.39
CA GLN A 313 -7.00 3.67 19.98
C GLN A 313 -8.18 3.09 19.18
N ASN A 314 -8.09 3.10 17.86
CA ASN A 314 -9.11 2.56 16.98
C ASN A 314 -9.02 1.02 16.80
N GLY A 315 -8.03 0.35 17.37
CA GLY A 315 -7.80 -1.08 17.19
C GLY A 315 -7.43 -1.46 15.75
N GLU A 316 -6.86 -0.54 14.97
CA GLU A 316 -6.43 -0.82 13.59
C GLU A 316 -5.28 -1.83 13.60
N PRO A 317 -5.20 -2.75 12.60
CA PRO A 317 -4.21 -3.82 12.63
C PRO A 317 -2.76 -3.33 12.56
N SER A 318 -2.46 -2.44 11.61
CA SER A 318 -1.09 -1.99 11.37
C SER A 318 -0.99 -0.74 10.49
N LEU A 319 0.15 -0.05 10.57
CA LEU A 319 0.57 1.01 9.68
C LEU A 319 1.86 0.62 8.96
N ASN A 320 1.90 0.78 7.66
CA ASN A 320 3.06 0.54 6.84
C ASN A 320 3.58 1.88 6.27
N LEU A 321 4.68 2.35 6.81
CA LEU A 321 5.42 3.53 6.32
C LEU A 321 6.58 3.14 5.39
N GLY A 322 6.81 1.83 5.19
CA GLY A 322 7.94 1.32 4.41
C GLY A 322 7.91 1.71 2.94
N LEU A 323 6.73 2.05 2.40
CA LEU A 323 6.58 2.55 1.04
C LEU A 323 6.99 4.03 0.90
N VAL A 324 7.07 4.76 2.01
CA VAL A 324 7.54 6.16 2.05
C VAL A 324 9.07 6.24 2.18
N GLY A 325 9.69 5.32 2.94
CA GLY A 325 11.14 5.27 3.11
C GLY A 325 11.57 4.44 4.32
N ASN A 326 12.60 3.62 4.13
CA ASN A 326 13.04 2.67 5.16
C ASN A 326 13.57 3.35 6.43
N SER A 327 14.38 4.40 6.30
CA SER A 327 14.99 5.08 7.45
C SER A 327 13.96 5.69 8.41
N LEU A 328 12.87 6.24 7.86
CA LEU A 328 11.77 6.76 8.67
C LEU A 328 11.00 5.61 9.34
N SER A 329 10.65 4.60 8.57
CA SER A 329 9.79 3.51 9.03
C SER A 329 10.48 2.57 10.01
N GLU A 330 11.81 2.34 9.89
CA GLU A 330 12.59 1.49 10.80
C GLU A 330 12.54 1.98 12.25
N MET A 331 12.55 3.29 12.46
CA MET A 331 12.51 3.89 13.80
C MET A 331 11.19 3.58 14.53
N TRP A 332 10.09 3.49 13.78
CA TRP A 332 8.74 3.26 14.31
C TRP A 332 8.35 1.78 14.31
N SER A 333 8.96 0.95 13.50
CA SER A 333 8.56 -0.43 13.31
C SER A 333 8.78 -1.28 14.57
N ASN A 334 7.84 -2.18 14.85
CA ASN A 334 7.93 -3.24 15.84
C ASN A 334 7.83 -4.63 15.21
N GLN A 335 7.58 -4.69 13.91
CA GLN A 335 7.48 -5.92 13.13
C GLN A 335 8.10 -5.71 11.75
N GLN A 336 8.40 -6.79 11.06
CA GLN A 336 8.87 -6.78 9.68
C GLN A 336 7.91 -7.59 8.81
N GLN A 337 7.43 -6.97 7.74
CA GLN A 337 6.64 -7.63 6.71
C GLN A 337 7.56 -8.08 5.57
N VAL A 338 7.40 -9.29 5.08
CA VAL A 338 8.25 -9.86 4.03
C VAL A 338 7.39 -10.22 2.83
N SER A 339 7.73 -9.66 1.68
CA SER A 339 7.17 -10.10 0.40
C SER A 339 8.22 -10.90 -0.38
N TYR A 340 7.72 -11.80 -1.22
CA TYR A 340 8.54 -12.72 -2.00
C TYR A 340 8.41 -12.45 -3.48
N ARG A 341 9.35 -12.99 -4.23
CA ARG A 341 9.31 -13.07 -5.69
C ARG A 341 9.42 -14.50 -6.13
N CYS A 342 8.78 -14.83 -7.27
CA CYS A 342 8.95 -16.08 -7.98
C CYS A 342 9.42 -15.78 -9.39
N SER A 343 10.63 -16.22 -9.75
CA SER A 343 11.25 -15.90 -11.04
C SER A 343 11.45 -17.17 -11.85
N HIS A 344 11.08 -17.12 -13.14
CA HIS A 344 11.39 -18.17 -14.12
C HIS A 344 12.35 -17.64 -15.19
N PHE A 345 13.46 -18.33 -15.38
CA PHE A 345 14.50 -18.00 -16.34
C PHE A 345 14.46 -19.02 -17.47
N PRO A 346 13.97 -18.68 -18.67
CA PRO A 346 13.89 -19.62 -19.78
C PRO A 346 15.28 -20.14 -20.18
N ILE A 347 15.40 -21.44 -20.41
CA ILE A 347 16.69 -22.09 -20.75
C ILE A 347 17.27 -21.52 -22.04
N LEU A 348 16.42 -21.27 -23.04
CA LEU A 348 16.81 -20.76 -24.35
C LEU A 348 16.97 -19.22 -24.40
N ALA A 349 17.13 -18.56 -23.27
CA ALA A 349 17.35 -17.11 -23.18
C ALA A 349 18.71 -16.80 -22.51
N PRO A 350 19.80 -16.64 -23.27
CA PRO A 350 21.15 -16.51 -22.73
C PRO A 350 21.29 -15.37 -21.69
N ARG A 351 20.70 -14.20 -21.97
CA ARG A 351 20.70 -13.05 -21.03
C ARG A 351 19.98 -13.39 -19.72
N SER A 352 18.89 -14.15 -19.81
CA SER A 352 18.13 -14.60 -18.64
C SER A 352 18.97 -15.57 -17.78
N GLN A 353 19.70 -16.50 -18.41
CA GLN A 353 20.60 -17.40 -17.68
C GLN A 353 21.79 -16.68 -17.04
N LEU A 354 22.37 -15.69 -17.71
CA LEU A 354 23.42 -14.84 -17.14
C LEU A 354 22.90 -14.07 -15.91
N LEU A 355 21.69 -13.54 -15.97
CA LEU A 355 21.07 -12.86 -14.82
C LEU A 355 20.81 -13.85 -13.67
N ARG A 356 20.36 -15.06 -13.96
CA ARG A 356 20.18 -16.13 -12.98
C ARG A 356 21.48 -16.45 -12.25
N MET A 357 22.56 -16.65 -13.01
CA MET A 357 23.90 -16.91 -12.47
C MET A 357 24.40 -15.77 -11.59
N ASN A 358 24.24 -14.51 -12.06
CA ASN A 358 24.61 -13.31 -11.29
C ASN A 358 23.84 -13.21 -9.97
N ARG A 359 22.52 -13.49 -9.96
CA ARG A 359 21.71 -13.52 -8.74
C ARG A 359 22.11 -14.66 -7.80
N TRP A 360 22.55 -15.77 -8.33
CA TRP A 360 23.05 -16.89 -7.52
C TRP A 360 24.37 -16.54 -6.81
N ILE A 361 25.30 -15.92 -7.51
CA ILE A 361 26.60 -15.49 -6.95
C ILE A 361 26.42 -14.42 -5.85
N GLN A 362 25.40 -13.56 -5.97
CA GLN A 362 25.14 -12.45 -5.03
C GLN A 362 24.31 -12.87 -3.81
N LYS A 363 23.82 -14.11 -3.72
CA LYS A 363 23.22 -14.60 -2.48
C LYS A 363 24.32 -14.60 -1.41
N PRO A 364 24.19 -13.80 -0.32
CA PRO A 364 25.10 -13.97 0.80
C PRO A 364 24.98 -15.41 1.25
N VAL A 365 26.12 -16.08 1.38
CA VAL A 365 26.17 -17.40 2.00
C VAL A 365 25.82 -17.18 3.46
N SER A 366 24.53 -17.25 3.76
CA SER A 366 24.06 -17.32 5.14
C SER A 366 24.50 -18.70 5.65
N LYS A 367 25.64 -18.73 6.31
CA LYS A 367 26.00 -19.87 7.16
C LYS A 367 24.81 -20.07 8.10
N PRO A 368 24.22 -21.28 8.20
CA PRO A 368 23.20 -21.54 9.19
C PRO A 368 23.84 -21.32 10.55
N SER A 369 23.45 -20.27 11.25
CA SER A 369 23.77 -20.13 12.66
C SER A 369 22.95 -21.18 13.40
N VAL A 370 23.54 -22.33 13.62
CA VAL A 370 23.04 -23.31 14.58
C VAL A 370 23.15 -22.64 15.96
N LYS A 371 22.09 -21.97 16.39
CA LYS A 371 21.94 -21.63 17.81
C LYS A 371 21.87 -22.96 18.57
N LYS A 372 22.98 -23.34 19.17
CA LYS A 372 22.98 -24.35 20.22
C LYS A 372 22.02 -23.85 21.30
N ILE A 373 20.88 -24.53 21.41
CA ILE A 373 20.00 -24.40 22.57
C ILE A 373 20.77 -25.05 23.71
N SER A 374 21.36 -24.23 24.57
CA SER A 374 21.88 -24.70 25.86
C SER A 374 20.67 -25.12 26.68
N LYS A 375 20.57 -26.42 26.91
CA LYS A 375 19.73 -26.97 27.99
C LYS A 375 20.30 -26.45 29.32
N THR A 376 19.55 -25.61 30.00
CA THR A 376 19.80 -25.30 31.40
C THR A 376 18.52 -25.58 32.18
N ASP A 377 18.61 -26.55 32.97
CA ASP A 377 17.88 -27.01 34.14
C ASP A 377 16.52 -26.36 34.50
N SER A 378 15.55 -27.27 34.50
CA SER A 378 14.31 -27.19 35.25
C SER A 378 14.58 -27.20 36.76
N THR A 379 14.22 -26.13 37.47
CA THR A 379 13.95 -26.21 38.91
C THR A 379 12.54 -25.68 39.15
N ILE A 380 11.67 -26.62 39.48
CA ILE A 380 10.31 -26.41 39.94
C ILE A 380 10.38 -25.83 41.35
N VAL A 381 9.81 -24.65 41.59
CA VAL A 381 9.43 -24.21 42.93
C VAL A 381 7.95 -23.81 42.89
N ASN A 382 7.12 -24.66 43.45
CA ASN A 382 5.76 -24.37 43.88
C ASN A 382 5.79 -23.39 45.06
N GLN A 383 4.98 -22.29 44.99
CA GLN A 383 4.24 -21.79 46.16
C GLN A 383 3.08 -20.86 45.77
N PRO A 384 2.13 -20.60 46.69
CA PRO A 384 0.70 -20.61 46.36
C PRO A 384 0.03 -19.20 46.34
N ALA A 385 -1.24 -19.25 45.95
CA ALA A 385 -2.18 -18.12 45.84
C ALA A 385 -2.27 -17.26 47.11
N GLY A 386 -2.32 -15.95 46.93
CA GLY A 386 -2.72 -14.96 47.92
C GLY A 386 -3.49 -13.84 47.25
N PHE A 387 -4.79 -13.82 47.48
CA PHE A 387 -5.70 -12.72 47.18
C PHE A 387 -5.28 -11.44 47.90
N LEU A 388 -5.25 -10.31 47.19
CA LEU A 388 -5.63 -9.00 47.77
C LEU A 388 -6.01 -8.02 46.65
N SER A 389 -7.29 -7.69 46.62
CA SER A 389 -7.88 -6.61 45.91
C SER A 389 -7.41 -5.25 46.46
N GLN A 390 -6.85 -4.41 45.62
CA GLN A 390 -6.87 -2.96 45.90
C GLN A 390 -7.31 -2.21 44.67
N SER A 391 -8.43 -1.50 44.84
CA SER A 391 -9.02 -0.56 43.89
C SER A 391 -8.05 0.60 43.69
N MET A 392 -7.57 0.83 42.46
CA MET A 392 -6.99 2.09 42.04
C MET A 392 -7.96 2.83 41.13
N LYS A 393 -8.27 4.06 41.54
CA LYS A 393 -9.07 5.03 40.77
C LYS A 393 -8.42 5.32 39.42
N PRO A 394 -9.22 5.56 38.36
CA PRO A 394 -8.68 5.93 37.06
C PRO A 394 -8.10 7.33 37.12
N ALA A 395 -6.85 7.49 36.69
CA ALA A 395 -6.23 8.77 36.45
C ALA A 395 -6.83 9.38 35.16
N SER A 396 -7.10 10.64 35.25
CA SER A 396 -7.69 11.58 34.31
C SER A 396 -7.48 11.27 32.83
N CYS A 397 -8.62 11.13 32.12
CA CYS A 397 -8.74 11.21 30.67
C CYS A 397 -8.07 12.49 30.15
N ILE A 398 -7.15 12.33 29.20
CA ILE A 398 -6.75 13.41 28.32
C ILE A 398 -7.94 13.63 27.39
N GLU A 399 -8.60 14.78 27.51
CA GLU A 399 -9.63 15.19 26.57
C GLU A 399 -9.02 15.30 25.17
N ILE A 400 -9.35 14.33 24.32
CA ILE A 400 -9.20 14.46 22.88
C ILE A 400 -10.41 15.26 22.44
N ILE A 401 -10.22 16.56 22.21
CA ILE A 401 -11.27 17.42 21.68
C ILE A 401 -11.55 16.97 20.25
N ASP A 402 -12.63 16.22 20.06
CA ASP A 402 -13.31 16.04 18.77
C ASP A 402 -13.91 17.41 18.37
N ALA A 403 -13.10 18.27 17.79
CA ALA A 403 -13.60 19.45 17.11
C ALA A 403 -14.16 18.99 15.77
N ALA A 404 -15.47 18.77 15.72
CA ALA A 404 -16.19 18.73 14.45
C ALA A 404 -15.84 20.02 13.66
N PRO A 405 -15.56 19.93 12.36
CA PRO A 405 -15.33 21.10 11.55
C PRO A 405 -16.58 21.96 11.56
N GLN A 406 -16.50 23.16 12.16
CA GLN A 406 -17.50 24.18 11.96
C GLN A 406 -17.54 24.52 10.47
N ASP A 407 -18.73 24.60 9.94
CA ASP A 407 -19.03 25.00 8.57
C ASP A 407 -18.20 26.19 8.10
N TRP A 408 -17.33 25.95 7.15
CA TRP A 408 -16.64 27.00 6.41
C TRP A 408 -17.53 27.51 5.27
N SER A 409 -18.69 28.10 5.61
CA SER A 409 -19.42 28.98 4.71
C SER A 409 -18.87 30.40 4.88
N GLY A 410 -17.75 30.69 4.24
CA GLY A 410 -17.28 32.04 4.05
C GLY A 410 -18.26 32.79 3.15
N GLN A 411 -19.17 33.55 3.76
CA GLN A 411 -19.97 34.55 3.06
C GLN A 411 -19.03 35.65 2.55
N GLN A 412 -18.66 35.60 1.30
CA GLN A 412 -18.29 36.81 0.56
C GLN A 412 -19.58 37.44 0.03
N GLU A 413 -20.03 38.51 0.71
CA GLU A 413 -20.97 39.46 0.13
C GLU A 413 -20.31 40.10 -1.09
N VAL A 414 -20.70 39.65 -2.28
CA VAL A 414 -20.54 40.43 -3.51
C VAL A 414 -21.80 41.24 -3.68
N ARG A 415 -21.71 42.54 -3.47
CA ARG A 415 -22.72 43.53 -3.84
C ARG A 415 -23.01 43.40 -5.35
N GLY A 416 -24.29 43.34 -5.62
CA GLY A 416 -24.80 43.20 -6.94
C GLY A 416 -24.54 44.39 -7.85
N ASP A 417 -24.48 44.07 -9.12
CA ASP A 417 -25.03 44.97 -10.13
C ASP A 417 -25.81 44.15 -11.18
N SER A 418 -26.97 44.69 -11.49
CA SER A 418 -28.01 44.15 -12.32
C SER A 418 -27.67 44.26 -13.79
N SER A 419 -27.70 43.19 -14.56
CA SER A 419 -28.24 43.23 -15.91
C SER A 419 -28.65 41.82 -16.40
N ASP A 420 -29.90 41.79 -16.76
CA ASP A 420 -30.69 40.75 -17.38
C ASP A 420 -30.08 40.27 -18.71
N ASP A 421 -29.80 38.95 -18.83
CA ASP A 421 -29.82 38.27 -20.14
C ASP A 421 -29.92 36.76 -19.93
N ARG A 422 -31.10 36.19 -20.21
CA ARG A 422 -31.37 34.76 -20.26
C ARG A 422 -31.31 34.25 -21.69
N PRO A 423 -30.55 33.22 -22.00
CA PRO A 423 -30.86 32.42 -23.21
C PRO A 423 -31.84 31.29 -22.86
N ARG A 424 -32.97 31.30 -23.49
CA ARG A 424 -33.97 30.22 -23.54
C ARG A 424 -33.43 29.07 -24.39
N PHE A 425 -33.32 27.89 -23.82
CA PHE A 425 -33.16 26.66 -24.61
C PHE A 425 -34.51 26.04 -24.87
N ARG A 426 -34.78 25.86 -26.17
CA ARG A 426 -35.95 25.21 -26.76
C ARG A 426 -35.65 23.71 -26.90
N ILE A 427 -36.51 22.88 -26.31
CA ILE A 427 -36.57 21.43 -26.55
C ILE A 427 -37.33 21.21 -27.83
N VAL A 428 -36.76 20.44 -28.77
CA VAL A 428 -37.46 19.89 -29.93
C VAL A 428 -37.26 18.37 -29.90
N GLY A 429 -38.38 17.67 -29.89
CA GLY A 429 -38.80 16.39 -30.34
C GLY A 429 -37.88 15.15 -30.22
#